data_f780e6c1cb2b1dc5aed3e8c7a8fff81b
#
_entry.id   f780e6c1cb2b1dc5aed3e8c7a8fff81b
#
_cell.length_a   1.000
_cell.length_b   1.000
_cell.length_c   1.000
_cell.angle_alpha   90.00
_cell.angle_beta   90.00
_cell.angle_gamma   90.00
#
_symmetry.space_group_name_H-M   'P 1'
#
loop_
_entity.id
_entity.type
_entity.pdbx_description
1 polymer ?
#
loop_
_entity_poly.entity_id
_entity_poly.type
_entity_poly.pdbx_seq_one_letter_code
_entity_poly.pdbx_strand_id
1 'polypeptide(L)'
;MNASTDGSAAHRCINVIVADDHPVVSAGVESILSAEMDINVAGVTSTISGLLLLLQQQPCDVLICDYSFNGDQQPDGVALFKRLKRSHRDVSIIVLTAHQDIAVLVSRVMSTGVEGFLRKSSQDFTRLPAIIRSVHAGQTFVDPAVAAELLEAGRATQASVESLSERELEVFRMLGRGMSVTEIAMHMNRSIKTISHQKMKAMHKLGARSDADLYRIYTEHFR
;
A
#
# COMPACT_ATOMS: atom_id res chain seq x y z
N MET A 1 -54.92 2.72 20.12
CA MET A 1 -54.43 2.38 18.77
C MET A 1 -52.96 2.79 18.72
N ASN A 2 -52.06 1.88 19.10
CA ASN A 2 -50.63 2.13 19.06
C ASN A 2 -50.09 1.51 17.75
N ALA A 3 -49.67 2.38 16.86
CA ALA A 3 -48.91 1.96 15.70
C ALA A 3 -47.43 1.79 16.15
N SER A 4 -47.03 0.53 16.32
CA SER A 4 -45.62 0.17 16.48
C SER A 4 -44.91 0.42 15.16
N THR A 5 -44.09 1.44 15.10
CA THR A 5 -43.10 1.62 14.03
C THR A 5 -42.02 0.59 14.26
N ASP A 6 -42.15 -0.53 13.59
CA ASP A 6 -41.11 -1.56 13.45
C ASP A 6 -39.99 -0.99 12.56
N GLY A 7 -39.00 -0.41 13.20
CA GLY A 7 -37.77 0.08 12.59
C GLY A 7 -36.81 -1.08 12.33
N SER A 8 -37.19 -2.02 11.49
CA SER A 8 -36.24 -2.98 10.93
C SER A 8 -35.25 -2.21 10.05
N ALA A 9 -34.12 -1.81 10.64
CA ALA A 9 -32.94 -1.44 9.89
C ALA A 9 -32.53 -2.69 9.11
N ALA A 10 -32.99 -2.79 7.86
CA ALA A 10 -32.53 -3.82 6.95
C ALA A 10 -30.99 -3.76 6.95
N HIS A 11 -30.35 -4.77 7.52
CA HIS A 11 -28.90 -4.92 7.46
C HIS A 11 -28.54 -4.98 5.97
N ARG A 12 -28.05 -3.86 5.44
CA ARG A 12 -27.63 -3.75 4.07
C ARG A 12 -26.43 -4.66 3.89
N CYS A 13 -26.57 -5.70 3.07
CA CYS A 13 -25.54 -6.65 2.78
C CYS A 13 -24.33 -5.92 2.17
N ILE A 14 -23.12 -6.19 2.63
CA ILE A 14 -21.89 -5.62 2.08
C ILE A 14 -21.56 -6.36 0.79
N ASN A 15 -21.62 -5.66 -0.35
CA ASN A 15 -21.29 -6.24 -1.64
C ASN A 15 -19.78 -6.24 -1.87
N VAL A 16 -19.21 -7.40 -2.07
CA VAL A 16 -17.77 -7.61 -2.25
C VAL A 16 -17.49 -8.08 -3.67
N ILE A 17 -16.54 -7.46 -4.34
CA ILE A 17 -15.94 -7.98 -5.57
C ILE A 17 -14.55 -8.51 -5.23
N VAL A 18 -14.20 -9.66 -5.82
CA VAL A 18 -12.88 -10.31 -5.66
C VAL A 18 -12.16 -10.31 -7.00
N ALA A 19 -10.95 -9.77 -7.03
CA ALA A 19 -10.11 -9.74 -8.23
C ALA A 19 -8.72 -10.32 -7.90
N ASP A 20 -8.46 -11.54 -8.36
CA ASP A 20 -7.19 -12.24 -8.11
C ASP A 20 -6.94 -13.25 -9.25
N ASP A 21 -5.74 -13.25 -9.84
CA ASP A 21 -5.37 -14.16 -10.93
C ASP A 21 -5.01 -15.57 -10.42
N HIS A 22 -5.04 -15.80 -9.11
CA HIS A 22 -4.82 -17.11 -8.49
C HIS A 22 -6.16 -17.76 -8.10
N PRO A 23 -6.64 -18.80 -8.84
CA PRO A 23 -7.96 -19.39 -8.61
C PRO A 23 -8.14 -19.95 -7.18
N VAL A 24 -7.08 -20.45 -6.58
CA VAL A 24 -7.11 -21.01 -5.20
C VAL A 24 -7.41 -19.91 -4.18
N VAL A 25 -6.86 -18.70 -4.38
CA VAL A 25 -7.11 -17.56 -3.49
C VAL A 25 -8.55 -17.09 -3.62
N SER A 26 -9.03 -16.88 -4.84
CA SER A 26 -10.41 -16.49 -5.11
C SER A 26 -11.42 -17.49 -4.52
N ALA A 27 -11.24 -18.79 -4.76
CA ALA A 27 -12.09 -19.84 -4.19
C ALA A 27 -12.04 -19.88 -2.66
N GLY A 28 -10.86 -19.63 -2.07
CA GLY A 28 -10.70 -19.54 -0.62
C GLY A 28 -11.46 -18.36 -0.02
N VAL A 29 -11.37 -17.19 -0.66
CA VAL A 29 -12.12 -15.99 -0.25
C VAL A 29 -13.63 -16.23 -0.37
N GLU A 30 -14.10 -16.75 -1.50
CA GLU A 30 -15.54 -17.07 -1.69
C GLU A 30 -16.03 -18.06 -0.63
N SER A 31 -15.27 -19.12 -0.34
CA SER A 31 -15.62 -20.12 0.68
C SER A 31 -15.76 -19.50 2.07
N ILE A 32 -14.86 -18.60 2.44
CA ILE A 32 -14.90 -17.92 3.75
C ILE A 32 -16.11 -16.98 3.81
N LEU A 33 -16.37 -16.22 2.77
CA LEU A 33 -17.44 -15.22 2.76
C LEU A 33 -18.83 -15.85 2.60
N SER A 34 -18.96 -17.02 1.99
CA SER A 34 -20.25 -17.72 1.81
C SER A 34 -20.93 -18.12 3.12
N ALA A 35 -20.18 -18.17 4.23
CA ALA A 35 -20.72 -18.44 5.56
C ALA A 35 -21.33 -17.20 6.25
N GLU A 36 -21.16 -16.01 5.68
CA GLU A 36 -21.57 -14.74 6.29
C GLU A 36 -22.90 -14.25 5.67
N MET A 37 -23.91 -14.01 6.51
CA MET A 37 -25.25 -13.57 6.06
C MET A 37 -25.31 -12.09 5.64
N ASP A 38 -24.38 -11.28 6.08
CA ASP A 38 -24.30 -9.84 5.85
C ASP A 38 -23.27 -9.43 4.80
N ILE A 39 -22.62 -10.42 4.14
CA ILE A 39 -21.64 -10.19 3.07
C ILE A 39 -22.10 -10.95 1.82
N ASN A 40 -22.15 -10.26 0.70
CA ASN A 40 -22.50 -10.82 -0.60
C ASN A 40 -21.33 -10.70 -1.58
N VAL A 41 -20.86 -11.82 -2.13
CA VAL A 41 -19.87 -11.81 -3.21
C VAL A 41 -20.58 -11.50 -4.52
N ALA A 42 -20.55 -10.24 -4.94
CA ALA A 42 -21.21 -9.73 -6.13
C ALA A 42 -20.51 -10.12 -7.44
N GLY A 43 -19.25 -10.51 -7.38
CA GLY A 43 -18.50 -10.99 -8.53
C GLY A 43 -17.07 -11.37 -8.23
N VAL A 44 -16.52 -12.26 -9.06
CA VAL A 44 -15.15 -12.74 -8.99
C VAL A 44 -14.52 -12.65 -10.37
N THR A 45 -13.28 -12.23 -10.47
CA THR A 45 -12.55 -12.14 -11.74
C THR A 45 -11.06 -12.38 -11.55
N SER A 46 -10.43 -12.89 -12.60
CA SER A 46 -8.98 -13.12 -12.64
C SER A 46 -8.20 -12.07 -13.45
N THR A 47 -8.90 -11.02 -13.96
CA THR A 47 -8.28 -10.01 -14.82
C THR A 47 -8.69 -8.59 -14.43
N ILE A 48 -7.82 -7.62 -14.71
CA ILE A 48 -8.12 -6.20 -14.49
C ILE A 48 -9.26 -5.74 -15.39
N SER A 49 -9.32 -6.22 -16.64
CA SER A 49 -10.41 -5.89 -17.56
C SER A 49 -11.75 -6.39 -17.03
N GLY A 50 -11.80 -7.62 -16.50
CA GLY A 50 -12.98 -8.18 -15.85
C GLY A 50 -13.37 -7.40 -14.58
N LEU A 51 -12.40 -6.97 -13.77
CA LEU A 51 -12.64 -6.12 -12.61
C LEU A 51 -13.33 -4.81 -12.99
N LEU A 52 -12.80 -4.11 -14.00
CA LEU A 52 -13.38 -2.85 -14.45
C LEU A 52 -14.81 -3.01 -15.00
N LEU A 53 -15.08 -4.15 -15.65
CA LEU A 53 -16.43 -4.48 -16.13
C LEU A 53 -17.38 -4.77 -14.96
N LEU A 54 -16.95 -5.58 -13.98
CA LEU A 54 -17.76 -5.89 -12.79
C LEU A 54 -18.09 -4.62 -11.99
N LEU A 55 -17.15 -3.71 -11.79
CA LEU A 55 -17.37 -2.44 -11.09
C LEU A 55 -18.37 -1.51 -11.81
N GLN A 56 -18.60 -1.70 -13.11
CA GLN A 56 -19.64 -0.97 -13.86
C GLN A 56 -21.01 -1.64 -13.78
N GLN A 57 -21.06 -2.95 -13.60
CA GLN A 57 -22.29 -3.76 -13.73
C GLN A 57 -22.88 -4.17 -12.37
N GLN A 58 -22.07 -4.26 -11.34
CA GLN A 58 -22.45 -4.77 -10.03
C GLN A 58 -22.21 -3.75 -8.93
N PRO A 59 -23.05 -3.74 -7.88
CA PRO A 59 -22.76 -2.96 -6.68
C PRO A 59 -21.48 -3.49 -6.01
N CYS A 60 -20.64 -2.59 -5.54
CA CYS A 60 -19.42 -2.93 -4.84
C CYS A 60 -19.19 -1.94 -3.69
N ASP A 61 -19.26 -2.44 -2.47
CA ASP A 61 -18.93 -1.67 -1.26
C ASP A 61 -17.46 -1.88 -0.88
N VAL A 62 -16.96 -3.13 -1.03
CA VAL A 62 -15.57 -3.50 -0.73
C VAL A 62 -14.99 -4.30 -1.90
N LEU A 63 -13.84 -3.88 -2.40
CA LEU A 63 -13.06 -4.61 -3.39
C LEU A 63 -11.89 -5.32 -2.70
N ILE A 64 -11.80 -6.63 -2.86
CA ILE A 64 -10.61 -7.42 -2.53
C ILE A 64 -9.81 -7.59 -3.82
N CYS A 65 -8.61 -7.08 -3.88
CA CYS A 65 -7.82 -7.02 -5.12
C CYS A 65 -6.40 -7.50 -4.92
N ASP A 66 -5.93 -8.39 -5.78
CA ASP A 66 -4.50 -8.72 -5.84
C ASP A 66 -3.69 -7.48 -6.22
N TYR A 67 -2.47 -7.43 -5.70
CA TYR A 67 -1.51 -6.40 -6.05
C TYR A 67 -1.00 -6.53 -7.49
N SER A 68 -0.80 -7.75 -7.98
CA SER A 68 -0.24 -8.04 -9.30
C SER A 68 -1.07 -9.05 -10.08
N PHE A 69 -1.22 -8.82 -11.38
CA PHE A 69 -1.96 -9.67 -12.31
C PHE A 69 -1.01 -10.17 -13.41
N ASN A 70 -0.65 -11.45 -13.34
CA ASN A 70 0.26 -12.05 -14.33
C ASN A 70 -0.42 -12.16 -15.70
N GLY A 71 0.25 -11.66 -16.74
CA GLY A 71 -0.23 -11.74 -18.11
C GLY A 71 -1.35 -10.76 -18.50
N ASP A 72 -1.80 -9.88 -17.61
CA ASP A 72 -2.69 -8.79 -17.96
C ASP A 72 -1.93 -7.66 -18.67
N GLN A 73 -2.53 -7.06 -19.69
CA GLN A 73 -1.92 -5.93 -20.42
C GLN A 73 -2.16 -4.58 -19.75
N GLN A 74 -3.07 -4.51 -18.78
CA GLN A 74 -3.38 -3.30 -18.04
C GLN A 74 -2.35 -3.05 -16.92
N PRO A 75 -2.03 -1.78 -16.60
CA PRO A 75 -1.20 -1.47 -15.45
C PRO A 75 -1.82 -1.95 -14.15
N ASP A 76 -1.09 -2.76 -13.39
CA ASP A 76 -1.43 -3.27 -12.07
C ASP A 76 -0.80 -2.45 -10.92
N GLY A 77 -0.84 -2.97 -9.70
CA GLY A 77 -0.21 -2.40 -8.52
C GLY A 77 -0.68 -0.98 -8.20
N VAL A 78 0.27 -0.12 -7.82
CA VAL A 78 0.00 1.28 -7.41
C VAL A 78 -0.76 2.07 -8.49
N ALA A 79 -0.49 1.82 -9.78
CA ALA A 79 -1.16 2.51 -10.88
C ALA A 79 -2.64 2.15 -10.94
N LEU A 80 -2.97 0.87 -10.77
CA LEU A 80 -4.35 0.38 -10.71
C LEU A 80 -5.09 1.02 -9.53
N PHE A 81 -4.54 0.98 -8.33
CA PHE A 81 -5.21 1.53 -7.13
C PHE A 81 -5.44 3.04 -7.23
N LYS A 82 -4.48 3.80 -7.73
CA LYS A 82 -4.67 5.24 -8.02
C LYS A 82 -5.80 5.50 -9.01
N ARG A 83 -5.94 4.65 -10.04
CA ARG A 83 -7.05 4.74 -11.01
C ARG A 83 -8.37 4.42 -10.33
N LEU A 84 -8.47 3.31 -9.59
CA LEU A 84 -9.68 2.87 -8.90
C LEU A 84 -10.15 3.91 -7.89
N LYS A 85 -9.29 4.42 -7.03
CA LYS A 85 -9.65 5.45 -6.02
C LYS A 85 -10.08 6.79 -6.64
N ARG A 86 -9.70 7.09 -7.87
CA ARG A 86 -10.22 8.26 -8.60
C ARG A 86 -11.59 8.04 -9.20
N SER A 87 -11.86 6.85 -9.76
CA SER A 87 -13.08 6.53 -10.49
C SER A 87 -14.19 5.93 -9.61
N HIS A 88 -13.83 5.29 -8.49
CA HIS A 88 -14.72 4.59 -7.57
C HIS A 88 -14.39 4.99 -6.12
N ARG A 89 -14.68 6.23 -5.77
CA ARG A 89 -14.29 6.83 -4.45
C ARG A 89 -14.97 6.18 -3.27
N ASP A 90 -16.18 5.67 -3.48
CA ASP A 90 -17.03 5.08 -2.44
C ASP A 90 -16.71 3.59 -2.22
N VAL A 91 -15.87 2.99 -3.06
CA VAL A 91 -15.42 1.61 -2.92
C VAL A 91 -14.21 1.56 -2.00
N SER A 92 -14.34 0.83 -0.91
CA SER A 92 -13.20 0.52 -0.02
C SER A 92 -12.36 -0.61 -0.65
N ILE A 93 -11.05 -0.49 -0.62
CA ILE A 93 -10.14 -1.45 -1.27
C ILE A 93 -9.28 -2.16 -0.24
N ILE A 94 -9.30 -3.50 -0.26
CA ILE A 94 -8.39 -4.38 0.49
C ILE A 94 -7.43 -5.00 -0.52
N VAL A 95 -6.15 -4.72 -0.40
CA VAL A 95 -5.11 -5.28 -1.27
C VAL A 95 -4.57 -6.58 -0.69
N LEU A 96 -4.53 -7.63 -1.52
CA LEU A 96 -3.85 -8.88 -1.23
C LEU A 96 -2.48 -8.91 -1.92
N THR A 97 -1.49 -9.54 -1.31
CA THR A 97 -0.17 -9.73 -1.93
C THR A 97 0.53 -10.99 -1.48
N ALA A 98 1.27 -11.63 -2.39
CA ALA A 98 2.19 -12.71 -2.09
C ALA A 98 3.65 -12.22 -1.92
N HIS A 99 3.94 -10.94 -2.14
CA HIS A 99 5.29 -10.38 -2.07
C HIS A 99 5.87 -10.45 -0.65
N GLN A 100 7.18 -10.71 -0.57
CA GLN A 100 7.90 -10.82 0.72
C GLN A 100 8.52 -9.48 1.16
N ASP A 101 8.97 -8.65 0.23
CA ASP A 101 9.56 -7.33 0.53
C ASP A 101 8.47 -6.25 0.62
N ILE A 102 7.78 -6.22 1.74
CA ILE A 102 6.47 -5.55 1.86
C ILE A 102 6.58 -4.11 2.32
N ALA A 103 7.55 -3.73 3.14
CA ALA A 103 7.56 -2.42 3.80
C ALA A 103 7.46 -1.23 2.82
N VAL A 104 8.26 -1.22 1.74
CA VAL A 104 8.21 -0.16 0.72
C VAL A 104 6.92 -0.21 -0.09
N LEU A 105 6.43 -1.43 -0.37
CA LEU A 105 5.21 -1.65 -1.14
C LEU A 105 3.99 -1.12 -0.40
N VAL A 106 3.82 -1.48 0.86
CA VAL A 106 2.68 -1.07 1.69
C VAL A 106 2.59 0.44 1.80
N SER A 107 3.69 1.12 2.12
CA SER A 107 3.70 2.58 2.21
C SER A 107 3.19 3.23 0.92
N ARG A 108 3.64 2.75 -0.25
CA ARG A 108 3.18 3.25 -1.56
C ARG A 108 1.72 2.94 -1.85
N VAL A 109 1.26 1.73 -1.51
CA VAL A 109 -0.13 1.31 -1.73
C VAL A 109 -1.06 2.09 -0.83
N MET A 110 -0.77 2.18 0.47
CA MET A 110 -1.58 2.93 1.44
C MET A 110 -1.66 4.43 1.09
N SER A 111 -0.59 5.02 0.53
CA SER A 111 -0.61 6.41 0.06
C SER A 111 -1.58 6.67 -1.10
N THR A 112 -2.11 5.64 -1.74
CA THR A 112 -3.16 5.77 -2.78
C THR A 112 -4.56 5.98 -2.22
N GLY A 113 -4.74 5.82 -0.90
CA GLY A 113 -6.03 5.89 -0.23
C GLY A 113 -6.74 4.52 -0.10
N VAL A 114 -6.01 3.42 -0.27
CA VAL A 114 -6.48 2.06 -0.01
C VAL A 114 -6.69 1.87 1.49
N GLU A 115 -7.73 1.18 1.90
CA GLU A 115 -8.13 1.03 3.31
C GLU A 115 -7.63 -0.28 3.94
N GLY A 116 -7.32 -1.30 3.14
CA GLY A 116 -6.88 -2.59 3.66
C GLY A 116 -5.64 -3.15 2.95
N PHE A 117 -4.78 -3.83 3.72
CA PHE A 117 -3.63 -4.52 3.18
C PHE A 117 -3.37 -5.83 3.93
N LEU A 118 -3.39 -6.97 3.22
CA LEU A 118 -3.15 -8.31 3.74
C LEU A 118 -2.12 -9.08 2.89
N ARG A 119 -1.37 -9.97 3.55
CA ARG A 119 -0.61 -11.01 2.85
C ARG A 119 -1.51 -12.20 2.49
N LYS A 120 -1.29 -12.80 1.32
CA LYS A 120 -1.97 -14.06 0.92
C LYS A 120 -1.59 -15.26 1.82
N SER A 121 -0.46 -15.20 2.51
CA SER A 121 0.01 -16.20 3.48
C SER A 121 -0.41 -15.89 4.92
N SER A 122 -1.17 -14.84 5.16
CA SER A 122 -1.57 -14.44 6.51
C SER A 122 -2.55 -15.44 7.14
N GLN A 123 -2.38 -15.71 8.42
CA GLN A 123 -3.39 -16.41 9.22
C GLN A 123 -4.66 -15.57 9.40
N ASP A 124 -4.60 -14.28 9.05
CA ASP A 124 -5.74 -13.34 9.13
C ASP A 124 -6.80 -13.58 8.05
N PHE A 125 -6.56 -14.49 7.08
CA PHE A 125 -7.59 -14.89 6.10
C PHE A 125 -8.88 -15.38 6.77
N THR A 126 -8.78 -16.10 7.88
CA THR A 126 -9.95 -16.52 8.67
C THR A 126 -10.71 -15.36 9.29
N ARG A 127 -10.07 -14.20 9.43
CA ARG A 127 -10.66 -12.95 9.97
C ARG A 127 -11.16 -12.01 8.86
N LEU A 128 -11.06 -12.44 7.59
CA LEU A 128 -11.42 -11.62 6.44
C LEU A 128 -12.83 -10.99 6.55
N PRO A 129 -13.88 -11.69 7.01
CA PRO A 129 -15.19 -11.08 7.22
C PRO A 129 -15.17 -9.90 8.19
N ALA A 130 -14.46 -10.03 9.30
CA ALA A 130 -14.32 -8.95 10.29
C ALA A 130 -13.53 -7.76 9.73
N ILE A 131 -12.49 -8.03 8.92
CA ILE A 131 -11.70 -7.00 8.25
C ILE A 131 -12.55 -6.26 7.21
N ILE A 132 -13.37 -6.96 6.42
CA ILE A 132 -14.31 -6.35 5.47
C ILE A 132 -15.26 -5.39 6.16
N ARG A 133 -15.89 -5.82 7.27
CA ARG A 133 -16.79 -4.96 8.07
C ARG A 133 -16.09 -3.72 8.61
N SER A 134 -14.87 -3.90 9.12
CA SER A 134 -14.04 -2.81 9.65
C SER A 134 -13.69 -1.78 8.56
N VAL A 135 -13.24 -2.26 7.41
CA VAL A 135 -12.89 -1.43 6.25
C VAL A 135 -14.11 -0.74 5.66
N HIS A 136 -15.25 -1.45 5.55
CA HIS A 136 -16.53 -0.87 5.13
C HIS A 136 -17.02 0.23 6.10
N ALA A 137 -16.72 0.10 7.39
CA ALA A 137 -17.01 1.13 8.41
C ALA A 137 -16.01 2.31 8.38
N GLY A 138 -15.11 2.36 7.39
CA GLY A 138 -14.14 3.45 7.21
C GLY A 138 -12.85 3.31 8.04
N GLN A 139 -12.60 2.15 8.64
CA GLN A 139 -11.36 1.89 9.36
C GLN A 139 -10.28 1.39 8.40
N THR A 140 -9.03 1.67 8.73
CA THR A 140 -7.88 1.15 7.97
C THR A 140 -7.36 -0.13 8.63
N PHE A 141 -7.08 -1.14 7.82
CA PHE A 141 -6.49 -2.40 8.27
C PHE A 141 -5.16 -2.68 7.56
N VAL A 142 -4.12 -2.95 8.34
CA VAL A 142 -2.83 -3.47 7.84
C VAL A 142 -2.52 -4.72 8.65
N ASP A 143 -2.14 -5.80 7.95
CA ASP A 143 -1.67 -7.04 8.57
C ASP A 143 -0.65 -6.73 9.68
N PRO A 144 -0.85 -7.21 10.93
CA PRO A 144 0.01 -6.85 12.06
C PRO A 144 1.49 -7.17 11.86
N ALA A 145 1.82 -8.26 11.15
CA ALA A 145 3.21 -8.59 10.83
C ALA A 145 3.82 -7.57 9.86
N VAL A 146 3.04 -7.12 8.90
CA VAL A 146 3.42 -6.05 7.96
C VAL A 146 3.57 -4.71 8.68
N ALA A 147 2.67 -4.38 9.59
CA ALA A 147 2.77 -3.17 10.39
C ALA A 147 4.03 -3.17 11.26
N ALA A 148 4.40 -4.31 11.85
CA ALA A 148 5.64 -4.45 12.60
C ALA A 148 6.89 -4.22 11.72
N GLU A 149 6.94 -4.83 10.52
CA GLU A 149 8.03 -4.62 9.57
C GLU A 149 8.16 -3.15 9.12
N LEU A 150 7.03 -2.45 8.92
CA LEU A 150 7.03 -1.02 8.61
C LEU A 150 7.61 -0.18 9.74
N LEU A 151 7.26 -0.50 10.99
CA LEU A 151 7.79 0.19 12.16
C LEU A 151 9.30 -0.05 12.34
N GLU A 152 9.77 -1.27 12.12
CA GLU A 152 11.19 -1.62 12.17
C GLU A 152 11.97 -0.92 11.04
N ALA A 153 11.47 -0.94 9.81
CA ALA A 153 12.07 -0.25 8.68
C ALA A 153 12.13 1.27 8.92
N GLY A 154 11.07 1.87 9.45
CA GLY A 154 11.03 3.28 9.82
C GLY A 154 12.06 3.64 10.90
N ARG A 155 12.19 2.81 11.93
CA ARG A 155 13.19 2.98 12.99
C ARG A 155 14.63 2.84 12.45
N ALA A 156 14.87 1.84 11.60
CA ALA A 156 16.18 1.63 10.98
C ALA A 156 16.59 2.83 10.10
N THR A 157 15.67 3.37 9.32
CA THR A 157 15.91 4.54 8.46
C THR A 157 16.16 5.79 9.32
N GLN A 158 15.37 6.00 10.37
CA GLN A 158 15.56 7.13 11.28
C GLN A 158 16.89 7.05 12.02
N ALA A 159 17.23 5.90 12.60
CA ALA A 159 18.52 5.68 13.26
C ALA A 159 19.70 5.87 12.31
N SER A 160 19.55 5.49 11.02
CA SER A 160 20.58 5.68 9.99
C SER A 160 20.79 7.16 9.66
N VAL A 161 19.72 7.94 9.53
CA VAL A 161 19.81 9.39 9.25
C VAL A 161 20.39 10.15 10.47
N GLU A 162 19.99 9.76 11.68
CA GLU A 162 20.56 10.32 12.93
C GLU A 162 22.06 10.01 13.11
N SER A 163 22.57 8.97 12.46
CA SER A 163 23.98 8.61 12.44
C SER A 163 24.84 9.52 11.57
N LEU A 164 24.23 10.32 10.72
CA LEU A 164 24.93 11.26 9.85
C LEU A 164 25.48 12.42 10.68
N SER A 165 26.72 12.81 10.39
CA SER A 165 27.24 14.09 10.89
C SER A 165 26.50 15.26 10.25
N GLU A 166 26.53 16.45 10.86
CA GLU A 166 25.88 17.65 10.30
C GLU A 166 26.24 17.89 8.83
N ARG A 167 27.51 17.70 8.48
CA ARG A 167 27.99 17.88 7.10
C ARG A 167 27.49 16.80 6.13
N GLU A 168 27.43 15.55 6.55
CA GLU A 168 26.87 14.46 5.77
C GLU A 168 25.36 14.65 5.58
N LEU A 169 24.66 15.09 6.63
CA LEU A 169 23.24 15.39 6.59
C LEU A 169 22.92 16.55 5.63
N GLU A 170 23.72 17.61 5.65
CA GLU A 170 23.56 18.76 4.76
C GLU A 170 23.72 18.34 3.29
N VAL A 171 24.78 17.59 2.97
CA VAL A 171 25.00 17.05 1.62
C VAL A 171 23.89 16.09 1.21
N PHE A 172 23.44 15.20 2.10
CA PHE A 172 22.33 14.27 1.88
C PHE A 172 21.02 15.02 1.52
N ARG A 173 20.68 16.08 2.27
CA ARG A 173 19.49 16.91 1.99
C ARG A 173 19.56 17.60 0.63
N MET A 174 20.72 18.10 0.22
CA MET A 174 20.89 18.75 -1.07
C MET A 174 20.79 17.76 -2.23
N LEU A 175 21.40 16.56 -2.09
CA LEU A 175 21.25 15.47 -3.05
C LEU A 175 19.79 15.02 -3.19
N GLY A 176 19.07 14.88 -2.08
CA GLY A 176 17.64 14.53 -2.08
C GLY A 176 16.74 15.58 -2.72
N ARG A 177 17.18 16.83 -2.80
CA ARG A 177 16.51 17.92 -3.55
C ARG A 177 16.89 17.94 -5.04
N GLY A 178 17.73 17.01 -5.49
CA GLY A 178 18.14 16.88 -6.89
C GLY A 178 19.38 17.65 -7.29
N MET A 179 20.12 18.26 -6.34
CA MET A 179 21.37 18.95 -6.65
C MET A 179 22.48 17.96 -6.99
N SER A 180 23.26 18.25 -8.01
CA SER A 180 24.48 17.51 -8.36
C SER A 180 25.61 17.78 -7.36
N VAL A 181 26.59 16.89 -7.29
CA VAL A 181 27.80 17.06 -6.47
C VAL A 181 28.53 18.37 -6.80
N THR A 182 28.55 18.76 -8.06
CA THR A 182 29.19 20.01 -8.53
C THR A 182 28.44 21.24 -8.02
N GLU A 183 27.11 21.26 -8.11
CA GLU A 183 26.28 22.36 -7.60
C GLU A 183 26.40 22.48 -6.08
N ILE A 184 26.42 21.36 -5.36
CA ILE A 184 26.63 21.36 -3.90
C ILE A 184 28.02 21.89 -3.54
N ALA A 185 29.05 21.50 -4.30
CA ALA A 185 30.42 22.00 -4.08
C ALA A 185 30.51 23.51 -4.24
N MET A 186 29.87 24.07 -5.25
CA MET A 186 29.75 25.51 -5.46
C MET A 186 28.95 26.18 -4.35
N HIS A 187 27.79 25.63 -4.01
CA HIS A 187 26.89 26.16 -2.98
C HIS A 187 27.55 26.22 -1.59
N MET A 188 28.28 25.17 -1.21
CA MET A 188 28.94 25.06 0.07
C MET A 188 30.35 25.68 0.10
N ASN A 189 30.83 26.22 -1.01
CA ASN A 189 32.20 26.73 -1.21
C ASN A 189 33.26 25.68 -0.77
N ARG A 190 33.13 24.46 -1.33
CA ARG A 190 34.00 23.30 -1.06
C ARG A 190 34.45 22.65 -2.37
N SER A 191 35.50 21.82 -2.29
CA SER A 191 35.93 21.06 -3.45
C SER A 191 34.94 19.93 -3.78
N ILE A 192 34.83 19.60 -5.08
CA ILE A 192 34.03 18.44 -5.55
C ILE A 192 34.49 17.17 -4.84
N LYS A 193 35.81 17.01 -4.61
CA LYS A 193 36.38 15.87 -3.89
C LYS A 193 35.86 15.77 -2.46
N THR A 194 35.70 16.90 -1.76
CA THR A 194 35.16 16.97 -0.40
C THR A 194 33.69 16.53 -0.36
N ILE A 195 32.88 17.05 -1.28
CA ILE A 195 31.46 16.71 -1.35
C ILE A 195 31.26 15.24 -1.75
N SER A 196 32.04 14.74 -2.73
CA SER A 196 32.00 13.32 -3.10
C SER A 196 32.34 12.41 -1.92
N HIS A 197 33.33 12.79 -1.10
CA HIS A 197 33.70 12.01 0.08
C HIS A 197 32.58 12.01 1.13
N GLN A 198 31.93 13.15 1.38
CA GLN A 198 30.80 13.24 2.29
C GLN A 198 29.58 12.46 1.78
N LYS A 199 29.30 12.51 0.46
CA LYS A 199 28.28 11.66 -0.19
C LYS A 199 28.56 10.19 0.06
N MET A 200 29.79 9.72 -0.19
CA MET A 200 30.15 8.30 0.02
C MET A 200 30.00 7.87 1.48
N LYS A 201 30.38 8.72 2.43
CA LYS A 201 30.18 8.45 3.87
C LYS A 201 28.69 8.38 4.22
N ALA A 202 27.89 9.31 3.73
CA ALA A 202 26.45 9.29 3.93
C ALA A 202 25.83 8.02 3.33
N MET A 203 26.18 7.65 2.09
CA MET A 203 25.75 6.41 1.46
C MET A 203 26.07 5.18 2.31
N HIS A 204 27.30 5.07 2.79
CA HIS A 204 27.73 3.95 3.63
C HIS A 204 26.92 3.85 4.93
N LYS A 205 26.71 4.98 5.63
CA LYS A 205 25.95 5.04 6.89
C LYS A 205 24.45 4.75 6.68
N LEU A 206 23.90 5.17 5.54
CA LEU A 206 22.51 4.96 5.17
C LEU A 206 22.25 3.59 4.50
N GLY A 207 23.31 2.80 4.24
CA GLY A 207 23.19 1.54 3.50
C GLY A 207 22.78 1.71 2.04
N ALA A 208 22.92 2.93 1.48
CA ALA A 208 22.59 3.24 0.10
C ALA A 208 23.67 2.74 -0.86
N ARG A 209 23.28 2.03 -1.91
CA ARG A 209 24.19 1.48 -2.95
C ARG A 209 24.19 2.33 -4.21
N SER A 210 23.23 3.21 -4.38
CA SER A 210 23.03 4.06 -5.55
C SER A 210 22.47 5.42 -5.18
N ASP A 211 22.52 6.39 -6.10
CA ASP A 211 21.86 7.68 -5.94
C ASP A 211 20.33 7.55 -5.86
N ALA A 212 19.78 6.55 -6.53
CA ALA A 212 18.36 6.22 -6.43
C ALA A 212 17.97 5.77 -5.01
N ASP A 213 18.83 4.99 -4.32
CA ASP A 213 18.62 4.62 -2.92
C ASP A 213 18.67 5.85 -2.01
N LEU A 214 19.64 6.77 -2.21
CA LEU A 214 19.71 8.02 -1.45
C LEU A 214 18.44 8.85 -1.61
N TYR A 215 17.93 8.98 -2.84
CA TYR A 215 16.71 9.72 -3.12
C TYR A 215 15.49 9.05 -2.46
N ARG A 216 15.40 7.73 -2.50
CA ARG A 216 14.34 6.97 -1.83
C ARG A 216 14.36 7.23 -0.32
N ILE A 217 15.51 7.08 0.35
CA ILE A 217 15.67 7.31 1.77
C ILE A 217 15.30 8.76 2.13
N TYR A 218 15.69 9.73 1.30
CA TYR A 218 15.34 11.13 1.50
C TYR A 218 13.82 11.35 1.45
N THR A 219 13.13 10.77 0.47
CA THR A 219 11.69 10.93 0.33
C THR A 219 10.89 10.24 1.44
N GLU A 220 11.41 9.14 1.99
CA GLU A 220 10.83 8.43 3.13
C GLU A 220 10.98 9.20 4.45
N HIS A 221 12.08 9.96 4.60
CA HIS A 221 12.39 10.63 5.85
C HIS A 221 11.94 12.11 5.91
N PHE A 222 11.90 12.84 4.79
CA PHE A 222 11.66 14.29 4.74
C PHE A 222 10.38 14.69 3.98
N ARG A 223 9.57 13.76 3.53
CA ARG A 223 8.25 13.97 2.96
C ARG A 223 7.18 13.36 3.83
#